data_cd23cf570f76a28efc3e440c17032c8c
#
_entry.id   cd23cf570f76a28efc3e440c17032c8c
#
_cell.length_a   1.000
_cell.length_b   1.000
_cell.length_c   1.000
_cell.angle_alpha   90.00
_cell.angle_beta   90.00
_cell.angle_gamma   90.00
#
_symmetry.space_group_name_H-M   'P 1'
#
loop_
_entity.id
_entity.type
_entity.pdbx_description
1 polymer ?
#
loop_
_entity_poly.entity_id
_entity_poly.type
_entity_poly.pdbx_seq_one_letter_code
_entity_poly.pdbx_strand_id
1 'polypeptide(L)'
;LSTLIPQEISEIFNIYFFEESTKTGDARLIPEVSDLSCDYKLSFEVAGDKVRVAISRNEFDFKSKREVVIEEAGFTAEDKEYFCGRDIIYELSFQSFMSSRKVTIENTIGDFSGVFLFSKRLQQGVEKEKYFYKSGNQSELPWKGVRIYRDNFRVRPYGDPDSSAYDWLLLSNRKAKSPAAPSHPDGKWRVAADQICGTVLISRTNITLPDQANREGFVETPEFSILKNFLLAIIQLFERDRQYVFKKLSAYYEKTHP
;
A
#
# COMPACT_ATOMS: atom_id res chain seq x y z
N LEU A 1 -9.89 -12.23 -15.66
CA LEU A 1 -8.90 -13.00 -14.91
C LEU A 1 -7.84 -12.06 -14.33
N SER A 2 -8.14 -11.46 -13.18
CA SER A 2 -7.19 -10.66 -12.43
C SER A 2 -6.27 -11.59 -11.65
N THR A 3 -5.21 -12.02 -12.24
CA THR A 3 -4.38 -13.08 -11.71
C THR A 3 -2.99 -12.59 -11.45
N LEU A 4 -2.85 -11.94 -10.31
CA LEU A 4 -1.55 -11.84 -9.68
C LEU A 4 -1.47 -12.90 -8.59
N ILE A 5 -0.39 -13.60 -8.61
CA ILE A 5 -0.11 -14.67 -7.68
C ILE A 5 0.56 -14.04 -6.47
N PRO A 6 0.18 -14.40 -5.25
CA PRO A 6 0.98 -14.10 -4.09
C PRO A 6 2.43 -14.59 -4.28
N GLN A 7 3.40 -13.84 -3.82
CA GLN A 7 4.82 -14.13 -4.01
C GLN A 7 5.20 -15.57 -3.62
N GLU A 8 4.59 -16.08 -2.56
CA GLU A 8 4.81 -17.45 -2.07
C GLU A 8 4.42 -18.55 -3.07
N ILE A 9 3.48 -18.29 -3.97
CA ILE A 9 3.11 -19.26 -5.02
C ILE A 9 4.08 -19.21 -6.18
N SER A 10 4.58 -18.02 -6.52
CA SER A 10 5.52 -17.85 -7.63
C SER A 10 6.89 -18.47 -7.34
N GLU A 11 7.28 -18.59 -6.05
CA GLU A 11 8.48 -19.30 -5.65
C GLU A 11 8.39 -20.82 -5.89
N ILE A 12 7.16 -21.35 -5.97
CA ILE A 12 6.93 -22.80 -6.17
C ILE A 12 6.80 -23.13 -7.66
N PHE A 13 6.08 -22.32 -8.43
CA PHE A 13 5.87 -22.51 -9.87
C PHE A 13 5.45 -21.23 -10.59
N ASN A 14 5.79 -21.14 -11.86
CA ASN A 14 5.36 -20.06 -12.73
C ASN A 14 3.98 -20.38 -13.32
N ILE A 15 3.05 -19.42 -13.27
CA ILE A 15 1.75 -19.54 -13.92
C ILE A 15 1.73 -18.72 -15.19
N TYR A 16 1.37 -19.33 -16.30
CA TYR A 16 1.25 -18.68 -17.60
C TYR A 16 -0.21 -18.59 -18.00
N PHE A 17 -0.57 -17.47 -18.59
CA PHE A 17 -1.87 -17.27 -19.20
C PHE A 17 -1.77 -17.46 -20.71
N PHE A 18 -2.67 -18.30 -21.26
CA PHE A 18 -2.82 -18.51 -22.69
C PHE A 18 -4.14 -17.92 -23.14
N GLU A 19 -4.11 -17.02 -24.10
CA GLU A 19 -5.30 -16.46 -24.72
C GLU A 19 -5.56 -17.17 -26.05
N GLU A 20 -6.69 -17.87 -26.16
CA GLU A 20 -7.05 -18.65 -27.37
C GLU A 20 -7.20 -17.78 -28.64
N SER A 21 -7.39 -16.46 -28.48
CA SER A 21 -7.62 -15.54 -29.59
C SER A 21 -6.35 -15.09 -30.31
N THR A 22 -5.18 -15.33 -29.76
CA THR A 22 -3.90 -14.97 -30.42
C THR A 22 -3.36 -16.16 -31.18
N LYS A 23 -3.31 -16.04 -32.53
CA LYS A 23 -2.77 -17.07 -33.43
C LYS A 23 -1.27 -17.37 -33.22
N THR A 24 -0.59 -16.65 -32.40
CA THR A 24 0.78 -16.86 -31.92
C THR A 24 0.68 -17.25 -30.45
N GLY A 25 0.91 -18.52 -30.16
CA GLY A 25 0.78 -19.10 -28.81
C GLY A 25 1.80 -18.59 -27.79
N ASP A 26 1.94 -17.29 -27.65
CA ASP A 26 2.81 -16.66 -26.67
C ASP A 26 2.15 -16.71 -25.29
N ALA A 27 2.67 -17.62 -24.47
CA ALA A 27 2.33 -17.69 -23.06
C ALA A 27 2.81 -16.43 -22.34
N ARG A 28 1.90 -15.70 -21.73
CA ARG A 28 2.26 -14.55 -20.89
C ARG A 28 2.41 -15.01 -19.45
N LEU A 29 3.61 -14.87 -18.89
CA LEU A 29 3.86 -15.09 -17.48
C LEU A 29 3.00 -14.11 -16.66
N ILE A 30 2.29 -14.63 -15.66
CA ILE A 30 1.57 -13.80 -14.73
C ILE A 30 2.58 -13.23 -13.73
N PRO A 31 2.79 -11.89 -13.68
CA PRO A 31 3.81 -11.30 -12.84
C PRO A 31 3.41 -11.38 -11.36
N GLU A 32 4.41 -11.40 -10.51
CA GLU A 32 4.24 -11.23 -9.07
C GLU A 32 3.78 -9.82 -8.72
N VAL A 33 3.12 -9.69 -7.56
CA VAL A 33 2.76 -8.37 -7.02
C VAL A 33 3.98 -7.51 -6.75
N SER A 34 5.11 -8.14 -6.37
CA SER A 34 6.37 -7.46 -6.09
C SER A 34 7.03 -6.84 -7.32
N ASP A 35 6.80 -7.40 -8.51
CA ASP A 35 7.42 -6.96 -9.78
C ASP A 35 6.69 -5.79 -10.43
N LEU A 36 5.58 -5.36 -9.85
CA LEU A 36 4.78 -4.28 -10.40
C LEU A 36 5.43 -2.92 -10.13
N SER A 37 5.56 -2.13 -11.17
CA SER A 37 5.87 -0.72 -11.04
C SER A 37 4.67 0.00 -10.43
N CYS A 38 4.86 0.61 -9.28
CA CYS A 38 3.87 1.41 -8.56
C CYS A 38 4.51 2.69 -8.02
N ASP A 39 3.69 3.66 -7.65
CA ASP A 39 4.20 4.92 -7.07
C ASP A 39 4.73 4.73 -5.64
N TYR A 40 4.07 3.87 -4.87
CA TYR A 40 4.49 3.45 -3.53
C TYR A 40 4.24 1.96 -3.34
N LYS A 41 5.16 1.31 -2.64
CA LYS A 41 5.00 -0.05 -2.15
C LYS A 41 5.22 -0.03 -0.63
N LEU A 42 4.30 -0.65 0.10
CA LEU A 42 4.47 -0.95 1.50
C LEU A 42 4.43 -2.46 1.66
N SER A 43 5.42 -3.02 2.30
CA SER A 43 5.37 -4.40 2.79
C SER A 43 5.39 -4.39 4.31
N PHE A 44 4.67 -5.30 4.93
CA PHE A 44 4.65 -5.46 6.37
C PHE A 44 4.65 -6.94 6.76
N GLU A 45 5.29 -7.21 7.86
CA GLU A 45 5.37 -8.53 8.47
C GLU A 45 5.15 -8.39 9.97
N VAL A 46 4.30 -9.24 10.51
CA VAL A 46 4.03 -9.35 11.95
C VAL A 46 4.36 -10.76 12.37
N ALA A 47 5.33 -10.89 13.27
CA ALA A 47 5.78 -12.16 13.84
C ALA A 47 5.79 -12.04 15.37
N GLY A 48 4.84 -12.67 16.03
CA GLY A 48 4.59 -12.47 17.46
C GLY A 48 4.34 -11.00 17.80
N ASP A 49 5.16 -10.41 18.65
CA ASP A 49 5.08 -8.98 19.01
C ASP A 49 5.91 -8.07 18.09
N LYS A 50 6.61 -8.60 17.09
CA LYS A 50 7.45 -7.81 16.20
C LYS A 50 6.70 -7.39 14.96
N VAL A 51 6.78 -6.11 14.64
CA VAL A 51 6.24 -5.51 13.40
C VAL A 51 7.39 -4.92 12.61
N ARG A 52 7.53 -5.37 11.38
CA ARG A 52 8.44 -4.80 10.39
C ARG A 52 7.63 -4.21 9.25
N VAL A 53 7.89 -2.96 8.91
CA VAL A 53 7.26 -2.27 7.79
C VAL A 53 8.33 -1.69 6.90
N ALA A 54 8.26 -1.94 5.60
CA ALA A 54 9.14 -1.31 4.61
C ALA A 54 8.31 -0.47 3.64
N ILE A 55 8.78 0.74 3.35
CA ILE A 55 8.15 1.69 2.43
C ILE A 55 9.12 2.02 1.30
N SER A 56 8.69 1.80 0.07
CA SER A 56 9.40 2.20 -1.14
C SER A 56 8.69 3.37 -1.80
N ARG A 57 9.40 4.48 -2.01
CA ARG A 57 8.91 5.69 -2.69
C ARG A 57 9.37 5.68 -4.13
N ASN A 58 8.48 5.38 -5.07
CA ASN A 58 8.77 5.37 -6.51
C ASN A 58 8.06 6.49 -7.28
N GLU A 59 7.33 7.36 -6.57
CA GLU A 59 6.50 8.41 -7.17
C GLU A 59 7.32 9.58 -7.73
N PHE A 60 8.52 9.82 -7.17
CA PHE A 60 9.30 11.03 -7.41
C PHE A 60 10.52 10.78 -8.28
N ASP A 61 10.80 11.72 -9.20
CA ASP A 61 12.01 11.72 -10.03
C ASP A 61 12.65 13.13 -10.06
N PHE A 62 13.60 13.32 -9.19
CA PHE A 62 14.33 14.62 -9.12
C PHE A 62 15.39 14.76 -10.22
N LYS A 63 15.67 13.74 -11.01
CA LYS A 63 16.69 13.73 -12.07
C LYS A 63 18.04 14.28 -11.55
N SER A 64 18.66 15.17 -12.33
CA SER A 64 19.92 15.81 -11.96
C SER A 64 19.81 16.83 -10.82
N LYS A 65 18.61 17.24 -10.44
CA LYS A 65 18.36 18.21 -9.36
C LYS A 65 18.22 17.58 -7.96
N ARG A 66 18.44 16.27 -7.83
CA ARG A 66 18.18 15.54 -6.58
C ARG A 66 18.83 16.18 -5.36
N GLU A 67 20.13 16.46 -5.41
CA GLU A 67 20.87 16.99 -4.26
C GLU A 67 20.36 18.38 -3.86
N VAL A 68 20.16 19.25 -4.83
CA VAL A 68 19.67 20.61 -4.62
C VAL A 68 18.26 20.59 -4.01
N VAL A 69 17.35 19.75 -4.55
CA VAL A 69 15.97 19.65 -4.04
C VAL A 69 15.96 19.11 -2.62
N ILE A 70 16.77 18.10 -2.31
CA ILE A 70 16.85 17.51 -0.96
C ILE A 70 17.35 18.55 0.04
N GLU A 71 18.39 19.30 -0.29
CA GLU A 71 18.96 20.29 0.58
C GLU A 71 18.03 21.49 0.77
N GLU A 72 17.58 22.11 -0.32
CA GLU A 72 16.78 23.34 -0.28
C GLU A 72 15.34 23.13 0.22
N ALA A 73 14.76 21.94 0.01
CA ALA A 73 13.47 21.57 0.59
C ALA A 73 13.59 21.16 2.07
N GLY A 74 14.82 21.03 2.59
CA GLY A 74 15.08 20.67 3.97
C GLY A 74 14.71 19.22 4.31
N PHE A 75 14.97 18.31 3.39
CA PHE A 75 14.89 16.87 3.64
C PHE A 75 16.04 16.37 4.52
N THR A 76 15.83 15.28 5.23
CA THR A 76 16.85 14.68 6.11
C THR A 76 17.88 13.85 5.31
N ALA A 77 18.98 13.46 5.97
CA ALA A 77 19.95 12.54 5.38
C ALA A 77 19.32 11.17 5.07
N GLU A 78 18.39 10.72 5.92
CA GLU A 78 17.61 9.49 5.68
C GLU A 78 16.76 9.61 4.43
N ASP A 79 16.06 10.74 4.23
CA ASP A 79 15.29 10.98 3.02
C ASP A 79 16.16 10.91 1.76
N LYS A 80 17.40 11.35 1.82
CA LYS A 80 18.36 11.25 0.70
C LYS A 80 18.54 9.78 0.28
N GLU A 81 18.65 8.88 1.23
CA GLU A 81 18.77 7.45 0.94
C GLU A 81 17.50 6.88 0.29
N TYR A 82 16.33 7.31 0.73
CA TYR A 82 15.06 6.90 0.14
C TYR A 82 14.94 7.31 -1.32
N PHE A 83 15.25 8.54 -1.62
CA PHE A 83 15.21 9.04 -2.99
C PHE A 83 16.32 8.42 -3.87
N CYS A 84 17.25 7.69 -3.28
CA CYS A 84 18.25 6.88 -3.97
C CYS A 84 17.81 5.43 -4.20
N GLY A 85 16.57 5.06 -3.89
CA GLY A 85 16.00 3.75 -4.16
C GLY A 85 16.14 2.75 -3.01
N ARG A 86 16.39 3.21 -1.78
CA ARG A 86 16.36 2.36 -0.58
C ARG A 86 15.01 2.44 0.10
N ASP A 87 14.59 1.34 0.71
CA ASP A 87 13.35 1.29 1.48
C ASP A 87 13.53 1.94 2.86
N ILE A 88 12.46 2.60 3.34
CA ILE A 88 12.35 2.98 4.74
C ILE A 88 11.93 1.75 5.53
N ILE A 89 12.67 1.39 6.55
CA ILE A 89 12.36 0.24 7.38
C ILE A 89 12.03 0.71 8.79
N TYR A 90 10.84 0.34 9.26
CA TYR A 90 10.41 0.48 10.65
C TYR A 90 10.37 -0.89 11.30
N GLU A 91 11.01 -1.02 12.46
CA GLU A 91 10.97 -2.22 13.30
C GLU A 91 10.50 -1.81 14.69
N LEU A 92 9.33 -2.28 15.09
CA LEU A 92 8.64 -1.86 16.32
C LEU A 92 7.98 -3.08 16.98
N SER A 93 7.63 -2.95 18.27
CA SER A 93 6.69 -3.91 18.84
C SER A 93 5.27 -3.63 18.34
N PHE A 94 4.44 -4.67 18.28
CA PHE A 94 3.03 -4.55 17.88
C PHE A 94 2.30 -3.52 18.75
N GLN A 95 2.53 -3.57 20.05
CA GLN A 95 2.02 -2.59 21.00
C GLN A 95 2.45 -1.17 20.64
N SER A 96 3.76 -0.94 20.39
CA SER A 96 4.26 0.40 20.04
C SER A 96 3.68 0.89 18.72
N PHE A 97 3.52 0.00 17.75
CA PHE A 97 2.91 0.33 16.45
C PHE A 97 1.43 0.72 16.59
N MET A 98 0.69 0.05 17.47
CA MET A 98 -0.73 0.27 17.69
C MET A 98 -1.03 1.37 18.71
N SER A 99 -0.07 1.79 19.53
CA SER A 99 -0.22 2.67 20.72
C SER A 99 -0.55 4.14 20.44
N SER A 100 -1.01 4.51 19.26
CA SER A 100 -1.48 5.90 19.03
C SER A 100 -2.72 6.30 19.87
N ARG A 101 -3.26 5.39 20.67
CA ARG A 101 -4.43 5.60 21.52
C ARG A 101 -4.21 4.89 22.85
N LYS A 102 -3.84 5.54 23.89
CA LYS A 102 -3.88 5.21 25.36
C LYS A 102 -4.34 3.80 25.81
N VAL A 103 -4.43 2.83 24.92
CA VAL A 103 -4.87 1.45 25.16
C VAL A 103 -3.75 0.53 24.71
N THR A 104 -3.32 -0.31 25.61
CA THR A 104 -2.38 -1.40 25.30
C THR A 104 -3.09 -2.43 24.44
N ILE A 105 -2.64 -2.61 23.22
CA ILE A 105 -3.17 -3.61 22.29
C ILE A 105 -2.06 -4.63 22.03
N GLU A 106 -2.24 -5.84 22.52
CA GLU A 106 -1.36 -6.97 22.24
C GLU A 106 -1.74 -7.63 20.90
N ASN A 107 -0.79 -8.31 20.28
CA ASN A 107 -1.07 -9.11 19.10
C ASN A 107 -1.78 -10.41 19.51
N THR A 108 -3.09 -10.41 19.42
CA THR A 108 -3.92 -11.62 19.58
C THR A 108 -4.29 -12.28 18.26
N ILE A 109 -3.89 -11.67 17.14
CA ILE A 109 -4.18 -12.18 15.79
C ILE A 109 -3.26 -13.36 15.44
N GLY A 110 -2.00 -13.33 15.89
CA GLY A 110 -0.92 -14.22 15.46
C GLY A 110 -0.11 -13.61 14.31
N ASP A 111 0.62 -14.46 13.58
CA ASP A 111 1.51 -14.03 12.51
C ASP A 111 0.73 -13.77 11.21
N PHE A 112 1.07 -12.67 10.55
CA PHE A 112 0.50 -12.31 9.25
C PHE A 112 1.43 -11.32 8.54
N SER A 113 1.26 -11.22 7.23
CA SER A 113 2.04 -10.29 6.42
C SER A 113 1.19 -9.65 5.33
N GLY A 114 1.76 -8.74 4.57
CA GLY A 114 1.06 -8.18 3.42
C GLY A 114 1.86 -7.15 2.65
N VAL A 115 1.30 -6.81 1.50
CA VAL A 115 1.85 -5.79 0.60
C VAL A 115 0.73 -4.88 0.13
N PHE A 116 0.96 -3.58 0.19
CA PHE A 116 0.09 -2.57 -0.36
C PHE A 116 0.83 -1.81 -1.45
N LEU A 117 0.24 -1.74 -2.63
CA LEU A 117 0.71 -0.97 -3.75
C LEU A 117 -0.22 0.21 -3.96
N PHE A 118 0.34 1.37 -4.16
CA PHE A 118 -0.41 2.58 -4.49
C PHE A 118 0.03 3.09 -5.86
N SER A 119 -0.94 3.44 -6.70
CA SER A 119 -0.73 4.22 -7.91
C SER A 119 -1.73 5.35 -7.96
N LYS A 120 -1.22 6.52 -8.28
CA LYS A 120 -2.08 7.67 -8.52
C LYS A 120 -2.52 7.69 -10.00
N ARG A 121 -3.57 8.44 -10.28
CA ARG A 121 -3.92 8.79 -11.65
C ARG A 121 -2.90 9.79 -12.21
N LEU A 122 -2.58 9.66 -13.50
CA LEU A 122 -1.69 10.59 -14.20
C LEU A 122 -2.08 12.04 -13.93
N GLN A 123 -1.12 12.80 -13.45
CA GLN A 123 -1.26 14.24 -13.29
C GLN A 123 -0.43 14.94 -14.37
N GLN A 124 -0.97 15.98 -14.97
CA GLN A 124 -0.35 16.75 -16.02
C GLN A 124 -0.19 18.21 -15.58
N GLY A 125 0.69 18.94 -16.27
CA GLY A 125 0.89 20.35 -16.06
C GLY A 125 1.70 20.73 -14.81
N VAL A 126 1.34 21.85 -14.18
CA VAL A 126 2.09 22.46 -13.06
C VAL A 126 2.30 21.50 -11.88
N GLU A 127 1.36 20.64 -11.57
CA GLU A 127 1.51 19.67 -10.48
C GLU A 127 2.64 18.67 -10.73
N LYS A 128 2.89 18.32 -12.00
CA LYS A 128 3.96 17.39 -12.35
C LYS A 128 5.32 18.01 -12.06
N GLU A 129 5.52 19.27 -12.35
CA GLU A 129 6.75 19.99 -12.05
C GLU A 129 6.89 20.26 -10.56
N LYS A 130 5.83 20.74 -9.94
CA LYS A 130 5.80 21.06 -8.51
C LYS A 130 6.23 19.90 -7.63
N TYR A 131 5.81 18.67 -7.98
CA TYR A 131 6.05 17.48 -7.16
C TYR A 131 7.04 16.51 -7.78
N PHE A 132 7.71 16.87 -8.86
CA PHE A 132 8.71 16.00 -9.51
C PHE A 132 8.19 14.59 -9.79
N TYR A 133 6.96 14.51 -10.29
CA TYR A 133 6.38 13.20 -10.60
C TYR A 133 7.13 12.50 -11.72
N LYS A 134 7.39 11.22 -11.55
CA LYS A 134 7.96 10.39 -12.62
C LYS A 134 7.14 10.51 -13.89
N SER A 135 7.86 10.67 -15.01
CA SER A 135 7.31 10.55 -16.36
C SER A 135 7.46 9.10 -16.79
N GLY A 136 6.40 8.40 -17.05
CA GLY A 136 6.46 7.02 -17.54
C GLY A 136 5.09 6.35 -17.48
N ASN A 137 5.02 5.18 -18.06
CA ASN A 137 3.83 4.35 -17.99
C ASN A 137 3.59 3.97 -16.54
N GLN A 138 2.55 4.55 -15.96
CA GLN A 138 2.05 4.04 -14.69
C GLN A 138 1.45 2.67 -14.99
N SER A 139 1.98 1.66 -14.35
CA SER A 139 1.34 0.36 -14.37
C SER A 139 -0.02 0.49 -13.73
N GLU A 140 -1.06 0.04 -14.40
CA GLU A 140 -2.35 -0.13 -13.74
C GLU A 140 -2.17 -1.10 -12.59
N LEU A 141 -2.79 -0.78 -11.46
CA LEU A 141 -2.84 -1.71 -10.35
C LEU A 141 -3.54 -3.00 -10.82
N PRO A 142 -3.02 -4.15 -10.48
CA PRO A 142 -3.54 -5.44 -10.95
C PRO A 142 -4.98 -5.71 -10.52
N TRP A 143 -5.37 -5.13 -9.41
CA TRP A 143 -6.74 -5.00 -8.93
C TRP A 143 -6.85 -3.75 -8.06
N LYS A 144 -8.06 -3.44 -7.63
CA LYS A 144 -8.36 -2.35 -6.70
C LYS A 144 -8.91 -2.93 -5.42
N GLY A 145 -8.61 -2.26 -4.29
CA GLY A 145 -9.03 -2.70 -2.97
C GLY A 145 -8.03 -3.64 -2.29
N VAL A 146 -8.35 -4.06 -1.07
CA VAL A 146 -7.51 -4.91 -0.23
C VAL A 146 -8.11 -6.29 -0.13
N ARG A 147 -7.35 -7.30 -0.56
CA ARG A 147 -7.72 -8.72 -0.55
C ARG A 147 -7.03 -9.43 0.59
N ILE A 148 -7.69 -10.44 1.13
CA ILE A 148 -7.13 -11.33 2.15
C ILE A 148 -6.96 -12.72 1.54
N TYR A 149 -5.84 -13.35 1.86
CA TYR A 149 -5.53 -14.73 1.48
C TYR A 149 -5.20 -15.53 2.73
N ARG A 150 -5.76 -16.72 2.80
CA ARG A 150 -5.40 -17.72 3.79
C ARG A 150 -4.53 -18.75 3.08
N ASP A 151 -3.22 -18.71 3.37
CA ASP A 151 -2.20 -19.29 2.51
C ASP A 151 -2.42 -18.84 1.05
N ASN A 152 -2.67 -19.74 0.14
CA ASN A 152 -2.87 -19.47 -1.29
C ASN A 152 -4.33 -19.26 -1.69
N PHE A 153 -5.27 -19.32 -0.73
CA PHE A 153 -6.70 -19.23 -1.01
C PHE A 153 -7.26 -17.86 -0.65
N ARG A 154 -7.85 -17.21 -1.65
CA ARG A 154 -8.51 -15.93 -1.43
C ARG A 154 -9.73 -16.07 -0.52
N VAL A 155 -9.76 -15.28 0.55
CA VAL A 155 -10.91 -15.17 1.44
C VAL A 155 -11.86 -14.10 0.85
N ARG A 156 -12.97 -14.57 0.27
CA ARG A 156 -14.02 -13.69 -0.22
C ARG A 156 -14.88 -13.21 0.97
N PRO A 157 -15.56 -12.04 0.86
CA PRO A 157 -15.67 -11.13 -0.30
C PRO A 157 -14.71 -9.93 -0.27
N TYR A 158 -13.71 -9.91 0.62
CA TYR A 158 -12.83 -8.75 0.83
C TYR A 158 -12.12 -8.29 -0.44
N GLY A 159 -12.29 -6.97 -0.75
CA GLY A 159 -11.69 -6.35 -1.93
C GLY A 159 -12.23 -6.89 -3.26
N ASP A 160 -13.45 -7.44 -3.26
CA ASP A 160 -14.15 -7.88 -4.48
C ASP A 160 -14.96 -6.70 -5.03
N PRO A 161 -14.69 -6.24 -6.28
CA PRO A 161 -15.37 -5.07 -6.84
C PRO A 161 -16.90 -5.18 -6.87
N ASP A 162 -17.41 -6.40 -7.05
CA ASP A 162 -18.84 -6.68 -7.15
C ASP A 162 -19.51 -6.92 -5.79
N SER A 163 -18.76 -6.74 -4.70
CA SER A 163 -19.22 -7.00 -3.33
C SER A 163 -19.37 -5.71 -2.52
N SER A 164 -20.29 -5.71 -1.56
CA SER A 164 -20.40 -4.68 -0.53
C SER A 164 -19.13 -4.59 0.36
N ALA A 165 -18.32 -5.64 0.42
CA ALA A 165 -17.05 -5.69 1.11
C ALA A 165 -15.84 -5.26 0.23
N TYR A 166 -16.08 -4.60 -0.90
CA TYR A 166 -15.01 -4.02 -1.70
C TYR A 166 -14.13 -3.06 -0.88
N ASP A 167 -14.74 -2.09 -0.24
CA ASP A 167 -14.05 -1.11 0.63
C ASP A 167 -14.29 -1.42 2.11
N TRP A 168 -14.01 -2.66 2.51
CA TRP A 168 -14.24 -3.14 3.88
C TRP A 168 -13.42 -2.41 4.96
N LEU A 169 -12.34 -1.72 4.56
CA LEU A 169 -11.56 -0.82 5.40
C LEU A 169 -12.11 0.61 5.42
N LEU A 170 -13.17 0.90 4.69
CA LEU A 170 -13.82 2.21 4.60
C LEU A 170 -12.87 3.35 4.17
N LEU A 171 -11.93 3.05 3.28
CA LEU A 171 -10.91 4.00 2.83
C LEU A 171 -11.54 5.19 2.09
N SER A 172 -12.49 4.92 1.19
CA SER A 172 -13.19 5.95 0.42
C SER A 172 -14.01 6.88 1.31
N ASN A 173 -14.65 6.32 2.35
CA ASN A 173 -15.39 7.12 3.35
C ASN A 173 -14.42 7.98 4.19
N ARG A 174 -13.27 7.43 4.59
CA ARG A 174 -12.21 8.20 5.28
C ARG A 174 -11.71 9.36 4.41
N LYS A 175 -11.53 9.13 3.11
CA LYS A 175 -11.10 10.15 2.15
C LYS A 175 -12.16 11.24 1.99
N ALA A 176 -13.42 10.88 1.84
CA ALA A 176 -14.53 11.82 1.70
C ALA A 176 -14.68 12.77 2.91
N LYS A 177 -14.33 12.30 4.11
CA LYS A 177 -14.33 13.09 5.35
C LYS A 177 -13.05 13.92 5.57
N SER A 178 -12.07 13.84 4.68
CA SER A 178 -10.84 14.62 4.76
C SER A 178 -11.01 15.92 4.00
N PRO A 179 -10.51 17.07 4.53
CA PRO A 179 -10.42 18.28 3.75
C PRO A 179 -9.66 18.02 2.46
N ALA A 180 -10.14 18.61 1.39
CA ALA A 180 -9.58 18.42 0.07
C ALA A 180 -8.20 19.08 -0.04
N ALA A 181 -7.45 18.60 -1.00
CA ALA A 181 -6.19 19.08 -1.55
C ALA A 181 -4.95 18.96 -0.66
N PRO A 182 -3.86 18.54 -1.31
CA PRO A 182 -2.53 18.42 -0.72
C PRO A 182 -1.95 19.74 -0.24
N SER A 183 -2.32 20.83 -0.92
CA SER A 183 -1.92 22.20 -0.61
C SER A 183 -2.62 22.78 0.61
N HIS A 184 -3.73 22.16 1.08
CA HIS A 184 -4.41 22.63 2.29
C HIS A 184 -3.60 22.23 3.54
N PRO A 185 -3.32 23.16 4.49
CA PRO A 185 -2.56 22.85 5.70
C PRO A 185 -3.08 21.65 6.48
N ASP A 186 -4.40 21.47 6.50
CA ASP A 186 -5.10 20.38 7.17
C ASP A 186 -5.40 19.17 6.27
N GLY A 187 -4.99 19.21 4.99
CA GLY A 187 -5.18 18.11 4.04
C GLY A 187 -4.45 16.86 4.50
N LYS A 188 -5.16 15.73 4.59
CA LYS A 188 -4.61 14.46 5.13
C LYS A 188 -4.31 13.44 4.05
N TRP A 189 -4.09 13.80 2.81
CA TRP A 189 -3.66 12.90 1.72
C TRP A 189 -4.20 11.45 1.78
N ARG A 190 -5.46 11.30 2.17
CA ARG A 190 -6.04 9.98 2.34
C ARG A 190 -6.27 9.30 1.01
N VAL A 191 -5.99 8.01 0.97
CA VAL A 191 -6.24 7.17 -0.19
C VAL A 191 -7.65 6.61 -0.19
N ALA A 192 -8.19 6.36 -1.39
CA ALA A 192 -9.43 5.62 -1.58
C ALA A 192 -9.13 4.16 -1.95
N ALA A 193 -10.13 3.30 -1.82
CA ALA A 193 -9.97 1.88 -2.13
C ALA A 193 -9.59 1.61 -3.60
N ASP A 194 -10.00 2.47 -4.52
CA ASP A 194 -9.68 2.37 -5.95
C ASP A 194 -8.26 2.80 -6.33
N GLN A 195 -7.49 3.35 -5.37
CA GLN A 195 -6.12 3.78 -5.55
C GLN A 195 -5.09 2.82 -4.95
N ILE A 196 -5.54 1.78 -4.27
CA ILE A 196 -4.69 0.82 -3.58
C ILE A 196 -4.97 -0.60 -4.06
N CYS A 197 -3.92 -1.37 -4.22
CA CYS A 197 -3.95 -2.80 -4.42
C CYS A 197 -3.29 -3.43 -3.19
N GLY A 198 -4.07 -4.12 -2.37
CA GLY A 198 -3.58 -4.71 -1.13
C GLY A 198 -3.72 -6.22 -1.12
N THR A 199 -2.69 -6.88 -0.59
CA THR A 199 -2.70 -8.30 -0.25
C THR A 199 -2.36 -8.47 1.21
N VAL A 200 -3.16 -9.22 1.93
CA VAL A 200 -2.92 -9.62 3.32
C VAL A 200 -2.86 -11.14 3.36
N LEU A 201 -1.79 -11.68 3.91
CA LEU A 201 -1.53 -13.11 3.98
C LEU A 201 -1.67 -13.59 5.43
N ILE A 202 -2.46 -14.61 5.63
CA ILE A 202 -2.73 -15.21 6.94
C ILE A 202 -2.56 -16.73 6.78
N SER A 203 -1.89 -17.38 7.73
CA SER A 203 -1.74 -18.83 7.72
C SER A 203 -3.08 -19.53 7.92
N ARG A 204 -3.26 -20.68 7.26
CA ARG A 204 -4.43 -21.57 7.51
C ARG A 204 -4.46 -22.13 8.92
N THR A 205 -3.32 -22.16 9.60
CA THR A 205 -3.25 -22.57 11.00
C THR A 205 -3.71 -21.50 11.98
N ASN A 206 -3.97 -20.29 11.49
CA ASN A 206 -4.50 -19.22 12.30
C ASN A 206 -5.96 -19.49 12.68
N ILE A 207 -6.21 -19.75 13.95
CA ILE A 207 -7.54 -20.06 14.50
C ILE A 207 -8.24 -18.83 15.09
N THR A 208 -7.54 -17.71 15.22
CA THR A 208 -8.07 -16.49 15.85
C THR A 208 -8.98 -15.70 14.92
N LEU A 209 -8.87 -15.96 13.61
CA LEU A 209 -9.70 -15.36 12.58
C LEU A 209 -10.56 -16.44 11.91
N PRO A 210 -11.60 -16.96 12.56
CA PRO A 210 -12.41 -18.04 12.01
C PRO A 210 -13.23 -17.58 10.81
N ASP A 211 -13.30 -18.44 9.78
CA ASP A 211 -14.15 -18.21 8.63
C ASP A 211 -15.65 -18.37 9.01
N GLN A 212 -16.52 -17.61 8.36
CA GLN A 212 -17.97 -17.81 8.47
C GLN A 212 -18.37 -19.17 7.89
N ALA A 213 -19.47 -19.71 8.38
CA ALA A 213 -19.96 -21.02 7.96
C ALA A 213 -20.28 -21.11 6.44
N ASN A 214 -20.68 -19.98 5.84
CA ASN A 214 -20.91 -19.84 4.41
C ASN A 214 -19.63 -19.59 3.60
N ARG A 215 -18.46 -19.50 4.28
CA ARG A 215 -17.15 -19.15 3.70
C ARG A 215 -17.11 -17.76 3.01
N GLU A 216 -17.99 -16.86 3.39
CA GLU A 216 -18.06 -15.50 2.89
C GLU A 216 -17.49 -14.50 3.90
N GLY A 217 -16.20 -14.65 4.20
CA GLY A 217 -15.46 -13.77 5.10
C GLY A 217 -15.21 -14.37 6.48
N PHE A 218 -14.65 -13.52 7.35
CA PHE A 218 -14.39 -13.87 8.75
C PHE A 218 -15.59 -13.56 9.63
N VAL A 219 -15.68 -14.29 10.73
CA VAL A 219 -16.57 -13.92 11.83
C VAL A 219 -16.07 -12.58 12.41
N GLU A 220 -16.99 -11.67 12.72
CA GLU A 220 -16.66 -10.40 13.37
C GLU A 220 -16.25 -10.63 14.83
N THR A 221 -14.95 -10.86 15.02
CA THR A 221 -14.32 -11.05 16.33
C THR A 221 -13.53 -9.80 16.75
N PRO A 222 -13.14 -9.68 18.04
CA PRO A 222 -12.22 -8.63 18.47
C PRO A 222 -10.89 -8.67 17.68
N GLU A 223 -10.36 -9.86 17.38
CA GLU A 223 -9.12 -10.07 16.63
C GLU A 223 -9.25 -9.54 15.20
N PHE A 224 -10.39 -9.77 14.54
CA PHE A 224 -10.64 -9.20 13.22
C PHE A 224 -10.74 -7.66 13.26
N SER A 225 -11.28 -7.11 14.33
CA SER A 225 -11.28 -5.66 14.55
C SER A 225 -9.87 -5.09 14.79
N ILE A 226 -9.01 -5.83 15.50
CA ILE A 226 -7.58 -5.48 15.68
C ILE A 226 -6.87 -5.53 14.33
N LEU A 227 -7.10 -6.56 13.51
CA LEU A 227 -6.54 -6.67 12.16
C LEU A 227 -6.94 -5.45 11.30
N LYS A 228 -8.23 -5.11 11.26
CA LYS A 228 -8.71 -3.91 10.53
C LYS A 228 -8.00 -2.64 11.00
N ASN A 229 -7.87 -2.44 12.29
CA ASN A 229 -7.19 -1.28 12.87
C ASN A 229 -5.70 -1.26 12.55
N PHE A 230 -5.03 -2.41 12.56
CA PHE A 230 -3.62 -2.54 12.18
C PHE A 230 -3.42 -2.15 10.71
N LEU A 231 -4.21 -2.71 9.79
CA LEU A 231 -4.11 -2.38 8.37
C LEU A 231 -4.39 -0.89 8.10
N LEU A 232 -5.33 -0.30 8.84
CA LEU A 232 -5.56 1.14 8.78
C LEU A 232 -4.36 1.94 9.31
N ALA A 233 -3.65 1.46 10.33
CA ALA A 233 -2.45 2.11 10.84
C ALA A 233 -1.30 2.06 9.83
N ILE A 234 -1.12 0.93 9.12
CA ILE A 234 -0.18 0.81 7.98
C ILE A 234 -0.50 1.84 6.89
N ILE A 235 -1.76 1.94 6.48
CA ILE A 235 -2.20 2.91 5.47
C ILE A 235 -1.98 4.34 5.95
N GLN A 236 -2.24 4.64 7.23
CA GLN A 236 -1.99 5.96 7.80
C GLN A 236 -0.50 6.31 7.88
N LEU A 237 0.37 5.32 8.08
CA LEU A 237 1.82 5.52 8.04
C LEU A 237 2.25 5.98 6.64
N PHE A 238 1.78 5.29 5.61
CA PHE A 238 1.98 5.68 4.22
C PHE A 238 1.40 7.08 3.90
N GLU A 239 0.15 7.35 4.32
CA GLU A 239 -0.49 8.65 4.09
C GLU A 239 0.32 9.79 4.72
N ARG A 240 0.88 9.59 5.93
CA ARG A 240 1.73 10.57 6.62
C ARG A 240 3.08 10.77 5.94
N ASP A 241 3.71 9.67 5.52
CA ASP A 241 4.96 9.72 4.79
C ASP A 241 4.81 10.52 3.49
N ARG A 242 3.79 10.20 2.72
CA ARG A 242 3.48 10.89 1.48
C ARG A 242 3.15 12.37 1.72
N GLN A 243 2.35 12.69 2.73
CA GLN A 243 2.03 14.06 3.13
C GLN A 243 3.29 14.87 3.49
N TYR A 244 4.22 14.26 4.21
CA TYR A 244 5.49 14.89 4.59
C TYR A 244 6.29 15.30 3.35
N VAL A 245 6.48 14.38 2.40
CA VAL A 245 7.21 14.66 1.15
C VAL A 245 6.55 15.80 0.36
N PHE A 246 5.24 15.73 0.19
CA PHE A 246 4.52 16.75 -0.60
C PHE A 246 4.55 18.14 0.04
N LYS A 247 4.45 18.25 1.35
CA LYS A 247 4.56 19.54 2.04
C LYS A 247 5.93 20.18 1.81
N LYS A 248 6.99 19.38 1.87
CA LYS A 248 8.34 19.88 1.61
C LYS A 248 8.53 20.32 0.15
N LEU A 249 8.04 19.53 -0.79
CA LEU A 249 8.11 19.89 -2.22
C LEU A 249 7.25 21.11 -2.55
N SER A 250 6.09 21.27 -1.92
CA SER A 250 5.25 22.47 -2.07
C SER A 250 5.98 23.72 -1.61
N ALA A 251 6.56 23.69 -0.41
CA ALA A 251 7.31 24.81 0.13
C ALA A 251 8.55 25.16 -0.73
N TYR A 252 9.24 24.14 -1.23
CA TYR A 252 10.35 24.32 -2.17
C TYR A 252 9.90 25.03 -3.46
N TYR A 253 8.78 24.55 -4.05
CA TYR A 253 8.24 25.15 -5.27
C TYR A 253 7.86 26.62 -5.08
N GLU A 254 7.15 26.94 -3.98
CA GLU A 254 6.77 28.33 -3.66
C GLU A 254 7.97 29.26 -3.44
N LYS A 255 9.08 28.74 -2.88
CA LYS A 255 10.33 29.48 -2.71
C LYS A 255 11.04 29.74 -4.04
N THR A 256 10.98 28.80 -4.98
CA THR A 256 11.71 28.87 -6.26
C THR A 256 10.90 29.50 -7.40
N HIS A 257 9.57 29.68 -7.21
CA HIS A 257 8.66 30.30 -8.18
C HIS A 257 7.79 31.35 -7.47
N PRO A 258 8.37 32.46 -7.06
CA PRO A 258 7.69 33.54 -6.33
C PRO A 258 6.64 34.28 -7.20
#